data_0ac5cbe6e5af2359cb075361f74a35a2
#
_entry.id   0ac5cbe6e5af2359cb075361f74a35a2
#
_cell.length_a   1.000
_cell.length_b   1.000
_cell.length_c   1.000
_cell.angle_alpha   90.00
_cell.angle_beta   90.00
_cell.angle_gamma   90.00
#
_symmetry.space_group_name_H-M   'P 1'
#
loop_
_entity.id
_entity.type
_entity.pdbx_description
1 polymer ?
#
loop_
_entity_poly.entity_id
_entity_poly.type
_entity_poly.pdbx_seq_one_letter_code
_entity_poly.pdbx_strand_id
1 'polypeptide(L)' 'MKIIYFASLKENLKTSSEDIELTDGSTVKQLREALSNKHGSKNFPDNILCAVNQEIANDSIIIFKSDEIAFYPPVTGG' A
#
# COMPACT_ATOMS: atom_id res chain seq x y z
N MET A 1 11.63 1.81 2.35
CA MET A 1 10.64 0.77 2.03
C MET A 1 9.96 1.14 0.72
N LYS A 2 10.08 0.28 -0.27
CA LYS A 2 9.54 0.56 -1.61
C LYS A 2 8.10 0.07 -1.72
N ILE A 3 7.23 0.95 -2.16
CA ILE A 3 5.81 0.67 -2.34
C ILE A 3 5.49 0.73 -3.83
N ILE A 4 4.77 -0.26 -4.32
CA ILE A 4 4.36 -0.34 -5.73
C ILE A 4 2.86 -0.17 -5.83
N TYR A 5 2.41 0.62 -6.80
CA TYR A 5 0.99 0.88 -7.02
C TYR A 5 0.54 0.31 -8.36
N PHE A 6 -0.67 -0.22 -8.40
CA PHE A 6 -1.23 -0.83 -9.61
C PHE A 6 -2.59 -0.23 -9.97
N ALA A 7 -2.93 -0.38 -11.25
CA ALA A 7 -4.25 -0.06 -11.81
C ALA A 7 -4.68 1.38 -11.51
N SER A 8 -5.94 1.59 -11.16
CA SER A 8 -6.47 2.93 -10.95
C SER A 8 -5.79 3.67 -9.79
N LEU A 9 -5.25 2.95 -8.82
CA LEU A 9 -4.51 3.58 -7.73
C LEU A 9 -3.24 4.25 -8.25
N LYS A 10 -2.52 3.58 -9.15
CA LYS A 10 -1.36 4.16 -9.82
C LYS A 10 -1.73 5.45 -10.54
N GLU A 11 -2.86 5.45 -11.22
CA GLU A 11 -3.34 6.63 -11.93
C GLU A 11 -3.74 7.76 -10.99
N ASN A 12 -4.43 7.42 -9.90
CA ASN A 12 -4.87 8.41 -8.93
C ASN A 12 -3.71 9.09 -8.22
N LEU A 13 -2.68 8.33 -7.89
CA LEU A 13 -1.50 8.85 -7.21
C LEU A 13 -0.47 9.43 -8.18
N LYS A 14 -0.65 9.20 -9.48
CA LYS A 14 0.24 9.67 -10.55
C LYS A 14 1.67 9.17 -10.40
N THR A 15 1.81 7.98 -9.85
CA THR A 15 3.11 7.33 -9.71
C THR A 15 2.91 5.82 -9.62
N SER A 16 3.88 5.08 -10.14
CA SER A 16 3.84 3.61 -10.07
C SER A 16 4.53 3.07 -8.82
N SER A 17 5.33 3.90 -8.15
CA SER A 17 6.02 3.47 -6.94
C SER A 17 6.53 4.68 -6.16
N GLU A 18 6.80 4.48 -4.88
CA GLU A 18 7.47 5.48 -4.06
C GLU A 18 8.15 4.83 -2.88
N ASP A 19 9.08 5.55 -2.29
CA ASP A 19 9.75 5.11 -1.07
C ASP A 19 9.12 5.79 0.14
N ILE A 20 8.83 5.00 1.16
CA ILE A 20 8.28 5.48 2.42
C ILE A 20 9.24 5.07 3.53
N GLU A 21 9.55 5.99 4.43
CA GLU A 21 10.36 5.68 5.58
C GLU A 21 9.48 5.24 6.74
N LEU A 22 9.55 3.95 7.06
CA LEU A 22 8.92 3.38 8.23
C LEU A 22 9.93 2.47 8.91
N THR A 23 9.77 2.34 10.21
CA THR A 23 10.62 1.47 11.02
C THR A 23 10.30 0.00 10.69
N ASP A 24 11.34 -0.83 10.62
CA ASP A 24 11.14 -2.27 10.53
C ASP A 24 10.26 -2.75 11.69
N GLY A 25 9.34 -3.65 11.38
CA GLY A 25 8.40 -4.12 12.38
C GLY A 25 7.10 -3.33 12.42
N SER A 26 6.93 -2.34 11.54
CA SER A 26 5.65 -1.66 11.38
C SER A 26 4.63 -2.62 10.77
N THR A 27 3.35 -2.32 10.96
CA THR A 27 2.28 -3.12 10.37
C THR A 27 1.79 -2.54 9.06
N VAL A 28 1.11 -3.36 8.28
CA VAL A 28 0.44 -2.91 7.05
C VAL A 28 -0.51 -1.75 7.38
N LYS A 29 -1.21 -1.83 8.52
CA LYS A 29 -2.10 -0.76 8.93
C LYS A 29 -1.37 0.57 9.10
N GLN A 30 -0.21 0.56 9.75
CA GLN A 30 0.59 1.77 9.93
C GLN A 30 1.07 2.35 8.60
N LEU A 31 1.48 1.48 7.67
CA LEU A 31 1.86 1.91 6.34
C LEU A 31 0.67 2.52 5.60
N ARG A 32 -0.48 1.86 5.67
CA ARG A 32 -1.71 2.34 5.03
C ARG A 32 -2.10 3.72 5.56
N GLU A 33 -2.01 3.92 6.87
CA GLU A 33 -2.29 5.21 7.49
C GLU A 33 -1.32 6.30 7.02
N ALA A 34 -0.04 5.97 6.94
CA ALA A 34 0.98 6.91 6.47
C ALA A 34 0.71 7.35 5.03
N LEU A 35 0.34 6.41 4.16
CA LEU A 35 0.04 6.71 2.77
C LEU A 35 -1.26 7.51 2.63
N SER A 36 -2.25 7.17 3.43
CA SER A 36 -3.52 7.91 3.43
C SER A 36 -3.31 9.36 3.89
N ASN A 37 -2.46 9.57 4.89
CA ASN A 37 -2.13 10.91 5.35
C ASN A 37 -1.34 11.70 4.31
N LYS A 38 -0.45 11.02 3.59
CA LYS A 38 0.39 11.67 2.58
C LYS A 38 -0.41 12.09 1.35
N HIS A 39 -1.26 11.21 0.87
CA HIS A 39 -1.99 11.40 -0.40
C HIS A 39 -3.42 11.88 -0.23
N GLY A 40 -3.96 11.80 0.98
CA GLY A 40 -5.34 12.09 1.26
C GLY A 40 -6.23 10.85 1.08
N SER A 41 -7.25 10.74 1.92
CA SER A 41 -8.14 9.57 1.89
C SER A 41 -8.92 9.46 0.58
N LYS A 42 -9.07 10.55 -0.14
CA LYS A 42 -9.73 10.56 -1.45
C LYS A 42 -8.93 9.80 -2.49
N ASN A 43 -7.60 9.96 -2.45
CA ASN A 43 -6.70 9.32 -3.40
C ASN A 43 -6.21 7.95 -2.94
N PHE A 44 -6.28 7.70 -1.64
CA PHE A 44 -5.88 6.43 -1.05
C PHE A 44 -6.99 5.95 -0.10
N PRO A 45 -8.08 5.41 -0.65
CA PRO A 45 -9.24 5.00 0.16
C PRO A 45 -8.99 3.74 0.96
N ASP A 46 -9.85 3.49 1.96
CA ASP A 46 -9.70 2.39 2.90
C ASP A 46 -9.82 1.00 2.27
N ASN A 47 -10.47 0.91 1.12
CA ASN A 47 -10.71 -0.39 0.48
C ASN A 47 -9.56 -0.88 -0.41
N ILE A 48 -8.44 -0.16 -0.43
CA ILE A 48 -7.27 -0.57 -1.20
C ILE A 48 -6.67 -1.83 -0.57
N LEU A 49 -6.34 -2.80 -1.41
CA LEU A 49 -5.75 -4.06 -0.96
C LEU A 49 -4.23 -3.97 -0.91
N CYS A 50 -3.63 -4.79 -0.05
CA CYS A 50 -2.19 -4.82 0.12
C CYS A 50 -1.67 -6.23 -0.11
N ALA A 51 -0.55 -6.34 -0.80
CA ALA A 51 0.18 -7.60 -0.93
C ALA A 51 1.61 -7.38 -0.44
N VAL A 52 2.09 -8.31 0.36
CA VAL A 52 3.47 -8.31 0.85
C VAL A 52 4.16 -9.54 0.27
N ASN A 53 5.22 -9.32 -0.50
CA ASN A 53 5.95 -10.37 -1.19
C ASN A 53 5.01 -11.24 -2.03
N GLN A 54 4.09 -10.59 -2.75
CA GLN A 54 3.13 -11.21 -3.67
C GLN A 54 2.03 -12.03 -2.99
N GLU A 55 1.88 -11.89 -1.68
CA GLU A 55 0.80 -12.54 -0.94
C GLU A 55 -0.13 -11.48 -0.34
N ILE A 56 -1.42 -11.72 -0.43
CA ILE A 56 -2.41 -10.81 0.16
C ILE A 56 -2.16 -10.70 1.66
N ALA A 57 -2.09 -9.48 2.16
CA ALA A 57 -1.79 -9.22 3.55
C ALA A 57 -2.88 -8.39 4.20
N ASN A 58 -3.27 -8.78 5.41
CA ASN A 58 -4.19 -7.97 6.20
C ASN A 58 -3.41 -6.91 7.00
N ASP A 59 -4.13 -6.05 7.69
CA ASP A 59 -3.55 -4.91 8.38
C ASP A 59 -2.64 -5.27 9.54
N SER A 60 -2.73 -6.48 10.07
CA SER A 60 -1.89 -6.91 11.20
C SER A 60 -0.54 -7.49 10.79
N ILE A 61 -0.32 -7.70 9.51
CA ILE A 61 0.94 -8.25 9.02
C ILE A 61 2.08 -7.27 9.29
N ILE A 62 3.17 -7.78 9.83
CA ILE A 62 4.37 -7.00 10.11
C ILE A 62 5.26 -6.95 8.87
N ILE A 63 5.77 -5.78 8.55
CA ILE A 63 6.56 -5.56 7.35
C ILE A 63 7.95 -5.05 7.69
N PHE A 64 8.89 -5.34 6.79
CA PHE A 64 10.30 -4.97 6.93
C PHE A 64 10.78 -4.28 5.65
N LYS A 65 11.88 -3.55 5.75
CA LYS A 65 12.42 -2.80 4.61
C LYS A 65 12.72 -3.67 3.39
N SER A 66 13.06 -4.94 3.61
CA SER A 66 13.37 -5.86 2.52
C SER A 66 12.13 -6.42 1.82
N ASP A 67 10.94 -6.18 2.37
CA ASP A 67 9.71 -6.70 1.77
C ASP A 67 9.32 -5.91 0.53
N GLU A 68 8.75 -6.63 -0.45
CA GLU A 68 8.12 -6.01 -1.60
C GLU A 68 6.65 -5.76 -1.24
N ILE A 69 6.24 -4.49 -1.25
CA ILE A 69 4.89 -4.12 -0.84
C ILE A 69 4.16 -3.50 -2.02
N ALA A 70 2.96 -4.01 -2.28
CA ALA A 70 2.13 -3.52 -3.38
C ALA A 70 0.74 -3.16 -2.88
N PHE A 71 0.20 -2.08 -3.40
CA PHE A 71 -1.19 -1.69 -3.17
C PHE A 71 -1.94 -1.67 -4.48
N TYR A 72 -3.18 -2.11 -4.44
CA TYR A 72 -4.02 -2.19 -5.63
C TYR A 72 -5.49 -2.08 -5.24
N PRO A 73 -6.33 -1.53 -6.14
CA PRO A 73 -7.75 -1.45 -5.83
C PRO A 73 -8.38 -2.84 -5.87
N PRO A 74 -9.50 -3.03 -5.18
CA PRO A 74 -10.19 -4.32 -5.23
C PRO A 74 -10.66 -4.61 -6.65
N VAL A 75 -10.57 -5.89 -7.02
CA VAL A 75 -11.09 -6.32 -8.31
C VAL A 75 -12.59 -6.46 -8.17
N THR A 76 -13.33 -5.56 -8.82
CA THR A 76 -14.77 -5.72 -8.88
C THR A 76 -15.04 -6.82 -9.90
N GLY A 77 -15.47 -7.96 -9.41
CA GLY A 77 -15.75 -9.10 -10.24
C GLY A 77 -16.83 -8.79 -11.25
N GLY A 78 -16.56 -9.03 -12.41
CA GLY A 78 -17.55 -8.88 -13.42
C GLY A 78 -17.14 -8.38 -14.65
#